data_6a7daa152afba6047c258d3c9adfe08c
#
_entry.id   6a7daa152afba6047c258d3c9adfe08c
#
_cell.length_a   1.000
_cell.length_b   1.000
_cell.length_c   1.000
_cell.angle_alpha   90.00
_cell.angle_beta   90.00
_cell.angle_gamma   90.00
#
_symmetry.space_group_name_H-M   'P 1'
#
loop_
_entity.id
_entity.type
_entity.pdbx_description
1 polymer ?
#
loop_
_entity_poly.entity_id
_entity_poly.type
_entity_poly.pdbx_seq_one_letter_code
_entity_poly.pdbx_strand_id
1 'polypeptide(L)'
;MSIYAAYDDGLRVVDSGQTRVETRLAGHRVECVAVDHRVPDRVLAGTWDGLYRSDDGGTTFDRVATESLDSTASDGVDAVTALAVSPADPETVLVGTEPSGIYRSSNGGRTVQRISGLRDVPSADEWSFPPRPDTDHVRWIEVCPDDPDRWYVGIEAGALLVTPDAGRTWVDRPAGARRDTHTMATHPDEPDRVYVAAGDGYAESDDRGETFTTPSAGLDHGYVWGLAVDAGDPDSVLVSAATGAGAAHRHGESYLYRKTNPGSSNGNTPDTDSVWERLDDHGVPTGGGTFRAVIAAGADPGSFWVLNNQGLYRTTDGGDRFERVESSDSLPTRSARALAIV
;
A
#
# COMPACT_ATOMS: atom_id res chain seq x y z
N MET A 1 10.52 -7.19 16.32
CA MET A 1 9.51 -6.97 15.27
C MET A 1 8.57 -5.90 15.79
N SER A 2 8.46 -4.82 15.07
CA SER A 2 7.57 -3.71 15.39
C SER A 2 6.49 -3.57 14.34
N ILE A 3 5.29 -3.21 14.77
CA ILE A 3 4.11 -3.06 13.92
C ILE A 3 3.64 -1.62 14.03
N TYR A 4 3.42 -0.98 12.88
CA TYR A 4 2.97 0.39 12.77
C TYR A 4 1.64 0.42 12.03
N ALA A 5 0.58 0.86 12.71
CA ALA A 5 -0.76 0.94 12.13
C ALA A 5 -1.24 2.40 12.13
N ALA A 6 -1.50 2.94 10.95
CA ALA A 6 -1.92 4.32 10.74
C ALA A 6 -3.44 4.47 10.85
N TYR A 7 -3.89 5.52 11.56
CA TYR A 7 -5.30 5.86 11.77
C TYR A 7 -5.55 7.36 11.64
N ASP A 8 -6.82 7.75 11.60
CA ASP A 8 -7.26 9.15 11.53
C ASP A 8 -6.88 10.00 12.75
N ASP A 9 -6.45 9.39 13.86
CA ASP A 9 -6.14 10.07 15.11
C ASP A 9 -4.74 9.77 15.65
N GLY A 10 -3.88 9.17 14.83
CA GLY A 10 -2.50 8.87 15.18
C GLY A 10 -1.96 7.57 14.63
N LEU A 11 -0.72 7.28 14.96
CA LEU A 11 -0.02 6.04 14.66
C LEU A 11 -0.05 5.13 15.89
N ARG A 12 -0.45 3.87 15.72
CA ARG A 12 -0.34 2.85 16.76
C ARG A 12 0.94 2.06 16.53
N VAL A 13 1.74 1.98 17.58
CA VAL A 13 3.02 1.24 17.58
C VAL A 13 2.86 0.06 18.54
N VAL A 14 3.13 -1.13 18.01
CA VAL A 14 3.07 -2.39 18.76
C VAL A 14 4.43 -3.07 18.65
N ASP A 15 5.08 -3.30 19.77
CA ASP A 15 6.26 -4.15 19.83
C ASP A 15 5.79 -5.61 20.04
N SER A 16 6.30 -6.54 19.22
CA SER A 16 5.90 -7.96 19.25
C SER A 16 6.19 -8.69 20.56
N GLY A 17 7.05 -8.12 21.42
CA GLY A 17 7.31 -8.61 22.78
C GLY A 17 6.40 -8.01 23.83
N GLN A 18 5.54 -7.06 23.48
CA GLN A 18 4.67 -6.33 24.40
C GLN A 18 3.21 -6.45 23.97
N THR A 19 2.33 -6.69 24.93
CA THR A 19 0.87 -6.62 24.75
C THR A 19 0.36 -5.17 24.69
N ARG A 20 1.25 -4.20 24.86
CA ARG A 20 0.91 -2.78 24.92
C ARG A 20 0.97 -2.13 23.54
N VAL A 21 -0.11 -1.44 23.17
CA VAL A 21 -0.19 -0.54 22.04
C VAL A 21 0.11 0.89 22.50
N GLU A 22 1.07 1.52 21.88
CA GLU A 22 1.39 2.92 22.15
C GLU A 22 0.86 3.81 21.00
N THR A 23 0.35 5.00 21.37
CA THR A 23 -0.09 5.99 20.39
C THR A 23 0.99 7.03 20.19
N ARG A 24 1.38 7.22 18.94
CA ARG A 24 2.26 8.30 18.47
C ARG A 24 1.51 9.21 17.53
N LEU A 25 2.01 10.42 17.30
CA LEU A 25 1.38 11.42 16.46
C LEU A 25 -0.11 11.60 16.82
N ALA A 26 -0.43 11.63 18.11
CA ALA A 26 -1.79 11.74 18.63
C ALA A 26 -2.45 13.03 18.12
N GLY A 27 -3.65 12.91 17.54
CA GLY A 27 -4.40 14.02 16.95
C GLY A 27 -4.03 14.33 15.50
N HIS A 28 -3.00 13.68 14.93
CA HIS A 28 -2.69 13.78 13.50
C HIS A 28 -3.38 12.66 12.71
N ARG A 29 -3.94 12.98 11.57
CA ARG A 29 -4.45 12.00 10.63
C ARG A 29 -3.26 11.42 9.85
N VAL A 30 -2.91 10.17 10.12
CA VAL A 30 -1.81 9.47 9.47
C VAL A 30 -2.36 8.67 8.28
N GLU A 31 -1.89 8.99 7.06
CA GLU A 31 -2.35 8.37 5.81
C GLU A 31 -1.51 7.17 5.41
N CYS A 32 -0.20 7.26 5.60
CA CYS A 32 0.76 6.23 5.22
C CYS A 32 1.91 6.14 6.22
N VAL A 33 2.57 4.99 6.25
CA VAL A 33 3.75 4.71 7.05
C VAL A 33 4.71 3.84 6.25
N ALA A 34 5.99 4.13 6.33
CA ALA A 34 7.05 3.35 5.70
C ALA A 34 8.20 3.10 6.67
N VAL A 35 8.67 1.86 6.67
CA VAL A 35 9.84 1.39 7.42
C VAL A 35 10.63 0.45 6.52
N ASP A 36 11.95 0.49 6.63
CA ASP A 36 12.84 -0.42 5.90
C ASP A 36 13.59 -1.28 6.90
N HIS A 37 13.57 -2.60 6.70
CA HIS A 37 14.22 -3.57 7.59
C HIS A 37 15.74 -3.39 7.69
N ARG A 38 16.38 -2.73 6.70
CA ARG A 38 17.82 -2.38 6.72
C ARG A 38 18.11 -1.23 7.66
N VAL A 39 17.10 -0.39 7.97
CA VAL A 39 17.19 0.75 8.88
C VAL A 39 15.94 0.80 9.78
N PRO A 40 15.74 -0.20 10.65
CA PRO A 40 14.49 -0.41 11.39
C PRO A 40 14.14 0.71 12.36
N ASP A 41 15.14 1.48 12.82
CA ASP A 41 14.92 2.64 13.69
C ASP A 41 14.35 3.85 12.95
N ARG A 42 14.41 3.85 11.61
CA ARG A 42 13.82 4.92 10.80
C ARG A 42 12.38 4.58 10.44
N VAL A 43 11.46 5.39 10.95
CA VAL A 43 10.03 5.32 10.61
C VAL A 43 9.61 6.63 9.96
N LEU A 44 8.96 6.56 8.81
CA LEU A 44 8.38 7.69 8.10
C LEU A 44 6.87 7.61 8.19
N ALA A 45 6.21 8.71 8.50
CA ALA A 45 4.75 8.79 8.57
C ALA A 45 4.25 10.01 7.78
N GLY A 46 3.41 9.75 6.79
CA GLY A 46 2.72 10.79 6.03
C GLY A 46 1.40 11.15 6.68
N THR A 47 1.18 12.44 6.86
CA THR A 47 0.01 12.99 7.54
C THR A 47 -0.61 14.15 6.77
N TRP A 48 -1.76 14.62 7.23
CA TRP A 48 -2.37 15.87 6.73
C TRP A 48 -1.62 17.14 7.16
N ASP A 49 -0.64 17.00 8.05
CA ASP A 49 0.21 18.12 8.48
C ASP A 49 1.63 18.04 7.89
N GLY A 50 1.86 17.09 6.97
CA GLY A 50 3.13 16.88 6.29
C GLY A 50 3.79 15.54 6.61
N LEU A 51 5.10 15.46 6.36
CA LEU A 51 5.95 14.30 6.61
C LEU A 51 6.53 14.36 8.03
N TYR A 52 6.44 13.26 8.75
CA TYR A 52 7.09 13.04 10.04
C TYR A 52 8.10 11.92 9.93
N ARG A 53 9.19 12.05 10.67
CA ARG A 53 10.30 11.10 10.71
C ARG A 53 10.68 10.77 12.13
N SER A 54 10.92 9.51 12.40
CA SER A 54 11.55 8.97 13.61
C SER A 54 12.92 8.40 13.25
N ASP A 55 13.86 8.49 14.18
CA ASP A 55 15.18 7.84 14.14
C ASP A 55 15.37 6.87 15.34
N ASP A 56 14.28 6.56 16.07
CA ASP A 56 14.32 5.77 17.32
C ASP A 56 13.21 4.68 17.37
N GLY A 57 12.91 4.09 16.20
CA GLY A 57 11.92 3.01 16.07
C GLY A 57 10.48 3.47 16.34
N GLY A 58 10.16 4.73 16.06
CA GLY A 58 8.82 5.28 16.26
C GLY A 58 8.52 5.70 17.70
N THR A 59 9.53 5.83 18.57
CA THR A 59 9.34 6.34 19.94
C THR A 59 9.05 7.83 19.93
N THR A 60 9.81 8.60 19.12
CA THR A 60 9.59 10.04 18.91
C THR A 60 9.53 10.35 17.41
N PHE A 61 8.82 11.41 17.05
CA PHE A 61 8.70 11.88 15.68
C PHE A 61 8.94 13.37 15.59
N ASP A 62 9.77 13.77 14.63
CA ASP A 62 9.99 15.15 14.25
C ASP A 62 9.32 15.43 12.90
N ARG A 63 8.68 16.61 12.77
CA ARG A 63 8.15 17.06 11.49
C ARG A 63 9.31 17.42 10.57
N VAL A 64 9.32 16.88 9.37
CA VAL A 64 10.33 17.22 8.36
C VAL A 64 10.06 18.64 7.85
N ALA A 65 10.97 19.55 8.19
CA ALA A 65 10.91 20.94 7.76
C ALA A 65 11.38 21.03 6.30
N THR A 66 10.43 21.18 5.37
CA THR A 66 10.74 21.34 3.95
C THR A 66 9.79 22.38 3.37
N GLU A 67 10.34 23.48 2.85
CA GLU A 67 9.55 24.53 2.17
C GLU A 67 8.72 23.98 1.01
N SER A 68 9.18 22.89 0.38
CA SER A 68 8.48 22.20 -0.71
C SER A 68 7.21 21.48 -0.30
N LEU A 69 7.05 21.15 1.00
CA LEU A 69 5.84 20.47 1.55
C LEU A 69 5.00 21.42 2.40
N ASP A 70 5.29 22.73 2.37
CA ASP A 70 4.54 23.70 3.17
C ASP A 70 3.24 24.08 2.46
N SER A 71 2.11 23.91 3.15
CA SER A 71 0.77 24.29 2.67
C SER A 71 0.61 25.78 2.42
N THR A 72 1.54 26.63 2.90
CA THR A 72 1.54 28.08 2.69
C THR A 72 2.21 28.51 1.39
N ALA A 73 2.89 27.61 0.69
CA ALA A 73 3.45 27.88 -0.64
C ALA A 73 2.34 27.95 -1.71
N SER A 74 2.59 28.61 -2.82
CA SER A 74 1.63 28.76 -3.94
C SER A 74 1.14 27.42 -4.54
N ASP A 75 1.89 26.35 -4.31
CA ASP A 75 1.61 24.98 -4.72
C ASP A 75 1.47 24.07 -3.46
N GLY A 76 0.81 24.57 -2.41
CA GLY A 76 0.76 23.97 -1.08
C GLY A 76 0.34 22.51 -1.09
N VAL A 77 1.01 21.72 -0.25
CA VAL A 77 0.68 20.31 -0.02
C VAL A 77 -0.27 20.23 1.16
N ASP A 78 -1.46 19.66 0.94
CA ASP A 78 -2.47 19.48 1.99
C ASP A 78 -2.17 18.23 2.83
N ALA A 79 -1.64 17.16 2.19
CA ALA A 79 -1.32 15.93 2.87
C ALA A 79 -0.17 15.16 2.18
N VAL A 80 0.58 14.40 2.97
CA VAL A 80 1.45 13.32 2.49
C VAL A 80 0.67 12.02 2.54
N THR A 81 0.41 11.43 1.38
CA THR A 81 -0.55 10.34 1.19
C THR A 81 0.08 9.02 0.77
N ALA A 82 1.32 9.04 0.26
CA ALA A 82 2.07 7.85 -0.11
C ALA A 82 3.56 7.99 0.24
N LEU A 83 4.18 6.87 0.61
CA LEU A 83 5.60 6.75 0.93
C LEU A 83 6.14 5.44 0.36
N ALA A 84 7.30 5.52 -0.30
CA ALA A 84 8.05 4.33 -0.71
C ALA A 84 9.54 4.52 -0.41
N VAL A 85 10.18 3.48 0.15
CA VAL A 85 11.63 3.42 0.32
C VAL A 85 12.20 2.60 -0.83
N SER A 86 13.24 3.10 -1.48
CA SER A 86 13.86 2.39 -2.59
C SER A 86 14.45 1.04 -2.14
N PRO A 87 14.15 -0.06 -2.83
CA PRO A 87 14.75 -1.36 -2.52
C PRO A 87 16.27 -1.37 -2.74
N ALA A 88 16.79 -0.51 -3.61
CA ALA A 88 18.24 -0.42 -3.88
C ALA A 88 18.99 0.39 -2.80
N ASP A 89 18.38 1.43 -2.25
CA ASP A 89 19.04 2.36 -1.32
C ASP A 89 18.03 2.92 -0.30
N PRO A 90 18.15 2.60 0.99
CA PRO A 90 17.23 3.09 2.02
C PRO A 90 17.28 4.61 2.24
N GLU A 91 18.33 5.30 1.77
CA GLU A 91 18.39 6.76 1.82
C GLU A 91 17.50 7.42 0.75
N THR A 92 17.15 6.70 -0.31
CA THR A 92 16.22 7.15 -1.34
C THR A 92 14.79 6.85 -0.91
N VAL A 93 14.01 7.91 -0.71
CA VAL A 93 12.59 7.85 -0.32
C VAL A 93 11.76 8.66 -1.32
N LEU A 94 10.65 8.09 -1.77
CA LEU A 94 9.65 8.77 -2.58
C LEU A 94 8.46 9.14 -1.71
N VAL A 95 7.93 10.34 -1.95
CA VAL A 95 6.81 10.92 -1.19
C VAL A 95 5.74 11.37 -2.16
N GLY A 96 4.55 10.87 -2.01
CA GLY A 96 3.36 11.27 -2.77
C GLY A 96 2.42 12.12 -1.93
N THR A 97 1.73 13.06 -2.57
CA THR A 97 0.96 14.08 -1.88
C THR A 97 -0.46 14.25 -2.40
N GLU A 98 -1.26 15.01 -1.66
CA GLU A 98 -2.50 15.67 -2.06
C GLU A 98 -2.28 17.20 -1.98
N PRO A 99 -2.57 18.00 -3.01
CA PRO A 99 -2.78 17.57 -4.40
C PRO A 99 -1.62 16.72 -4.95
N SER A 100 -1.87 15.94 -6.03
CA SER A 100 -0.90 15.00 -6.57
C SER A 100 0.43 15.65 -6.94
N GLY A 101 1.46 15.22 -6.28
CA GLY A 101 2.86 15.58 -6.50
C GLY A 101 3.77 14.44 -6.05
N ILE A 102 4.92 14.33 -6.67
CA ILE A 102 5.98 13.38 -6.28
C ILE A 102 7.19 14.16 -5.82
N TYR A 103 7.77 13.72 -4.72
CA TYR A 103 8.99 14.25 -4.14
C TYR A 103 9.97 13.11 -3.90
N ARG A 104 11.26 13.40 -3.99
CA ARG A 104 12.35 12.46 -3.72
C ARG A 104 13.25 12.99 -2.62
N SER A 105 13.60 12.13 -1.70
CA SER A 105 14.70 12.29 -0.74
C SER A 105 15.89 11.44 -1.17
N SER A 106 17.10 11.89 -0.86
CA SER A 106 18.34 11.12 -0.95
C SER A 106 19.07 11.05 0.39
N ASN A 107 18.38 11.31 1.49
CA ASN A 107 18.94 11.34 2.85
C ASN A 107 17.94 10.77 3.88
N GLY A 108 17.21 9.72 3.47
CA GLY A 108 16.30 8.97 4.32
C GLY A 108 15.09 9.77 4.80
N GLY A 109 14.61 10.71 3.99
CA GLY A 109 13.42 11.52 4.32
C GLY A 109 13.72 12.75 5.17
N ARG A 110 14.98 13.16 5.39
CA ARG A 110 15.33 14.40 6.14
C ARG A 110 14.99 15.66 5.35
N THR A 111 15.18 15.59 4.05
CA THR A 111 14.75 16.64 3.10
C THR A 111 14.19 15.98 1.86
N VAL A 112 13.26 16.65 1.19
CA VAL A 112 12.67 16.18 -0.07
C VAL A 112 12.71 17.27 -1.12
N GLN A 113 12.81 16.85 -2.39
CA GLN A 113 12.79 17.73 -3.56
C GLN A 113 11.67 17.29 -4.50
N ARG A 114 10.92 18.25 -5.04
CA ARG A 114 9.84 17.98 -5.99
C ARG A 114 10.39 17.42 -7.30
N ILE A 115 9.75 16.38 -7.81
CA ILE A 115 9.94 15.85 -9.16
C ILE A 115 8.90 16.53 -10.05
N SER A 116 9.36 17.17 -11.13
CA SER A 116 8.48 17.83 -12.09
C SER A 116 7.89 16.84 -13.10
N GLY A 117 6.86 17.26 -13.83
CA GLY A 117 6.34 16.53 -14.99
C GLY A 117 5.24 15.51 -14.69
N LEU A 118 4.95 15.19 -13.40
CA LEU A 118 3.86 14.27 -13.07
C LEU A 118 2.52 14.70 -13.68
N ARG A 119 2.26 15.99 -13.70
CA ARG A 119 1.00 16.58 -14.22
C ARG A 119 1.05 16.96 -15.70
N ASP A 120 2.16 16.69 -16.39
CA ASP A 120 2.30 16.98 -17.83
C ASP A 120 1.73 15.83 -18.70
N VAL A 121 1.10 14.82 -18.08
CA VAL A 121 0.49 13.68 -18.75
C VAL A 121 -0.92 14.01 -19.25
N PRO A 122 -1.38 13.38 -20.35
CA PRO A 122 -2.69 13.69 -20.97
C PRO A 122 -3.88 13.53 -20.03
N SER A 123 -3.84 12.56 -19.09
CA SER A 123 -4.96 12.30 -18.18
C SER A 123 -5.04 13.24 -16.98
N ALA A 124 -4.07 14.11 -16.75
CA ALA A 124 -3.97 14.89 -15.52
C ALA A 124 -5.18 15.80 -15.24
N ASP A 125 -5.81 16.34 -16.29
CA ASP A 125 -7.01 17.18 -16.18
C ASP A 125 -8.28 16.38 -15.82
N GLU A 126 -8.23 15.05 -15.89
CA GLU A 126 -9.33 14.15 -15.54
C GLU A 126 -9.25 13.64 -14.09
N TRP A 127 -8.11 13.86 -13.41
CA TRP A 127 -7.92 13.35 -12.06
C TRP A 127 -8.83 14.07 -11.06
N SER A 128 -9.53 13.28 -10.27
CA SER A 128 -10.46 13.80 -9.27
C SER A 128 -10.74 12.72 -8.25
N PHE A 129 -10.70 13.07 -6.99
CA PHE A 129 -11.04 12.12 -5.92
C PHE A 129 -12.52 12.27 -5.54
N PRO A 130 -13.42 11.33 -5.85
CA PRO A 130 -14.86 11.52 -5.69
C PRO A 130 -15.35 12.03 -4.33
N PRO A 131 -14.76 11.61 -3.18
CA PRO A 131 -15.10 12.18 -1.87
C PRO A 131 -14.71 13.66 -1.70
N ARG A 132 -13.74 14.14 -2.48
CA ARG A 132 -13.24 15.52 -2.55
C ARG A 132 -12.93 15.86 -4.01
N PRO A 133 -13.96 16.17 -4.83
CA PRO A 133 -13.82 16.19 -6.31
C PRO A 133 -12.96 17.34 -6.84
N ASP A 134 -12.65 18.34 -6.00
CA ASP A 134 -11.80 19.48 -6.36
C ASP A 134 -10.31 19.18 -6.16
N THR A 135 -9.94 17.97 -5.76
CA THR A 135 -8.56 17.52 -5.56
C THR A 135 -8.33 16.11 -6.08
N ASP A 136 -7.09 15.74 -6.21
CA ASP A 136 -6.58 14.41 -6.53
C ASP A 136 -5.36 14.12 -5.67
N HIS A 137 -4.99 12.84 -5.50
CA HIS A 137 -3.84 12.50 -4.69
C HIS A 137 -3.09 11.26 -5.19
N VAL A 138 -1.80 11.24 -4.93
CA VAL A 138 -0.99 10.04 -5.08
C VAL A 138 -1.38 9.06 -3.98
N ARG A 139 -2.00 7.95 -4.37
CA ARG A 139 -2.48 6.95 -3.41
C ARG A 139 -1.39 5.94 -3.05
N TRP A 140 -0.56 5.57 -4.02
CA TRP A 140 0.48 4.57 -3.84
C TRP A 140 1.68 4.85 -4.74
N ILE A 141 2.86 4.49 -4.26
CA ILE A 141 4.11 4.49 -5.02
C ILE A 141 4.77 3.14 -4.79
N GLU A 142 5.19 2.51 -5.89
CA GLU A 142 5.98 1.28 -5.87
C GLU A 142 7.24 1.49 -6.69
N VAL A 143 8.36 0.89 -6.26
CA VAL A 143 9.65 0.97 -6.95
C VAL A 143 10.03 -0.42 -7.44
N CYS A 144 10.45 -0.51 -8.70
CA CYS A 144 10.89 -1.77 -9.28
C CYS A 144 12.10 -2.31 -8.49
N PRO A 145 12.12 -3.60 -8.10
CA PRO A 145 13.13 -4.15 -7.20
C PRO A 145 14.56 -4.13 -7.76
N ASP A 146 14.73 -4.31 -9.07
CA ASP A 146 16.03 -4.35 -9.76
C ASP A 146 16.35 -3.09 -10.57
N ASP A 147 15.40 -2.13 -10.67
CA ASP A 147 15.55 -0.86 -11.37
C ASP A 147 15.03 0.30 -10.52
N PRO A 148 15.89 0.95 -9.71
CA PRO A 148 15.47 1.99 -8.77
C PRO A 148 15.01 3.29 -9.44
N ASP A 149 15.21 3.45 -10.73
CA ASP A 149 14.72 4.58 -11.51
C ASP A 149 13.32 4.31 -12.11
N ARG A 150 12.83 3.07 -12.06
CA ARG A 150 11.47 2.70 -12.51
C ARG A 150 10.49 2.73 -11.36
N TRP A 151 9.47 3.56 -11.47
CA TRP A 151 8.42 3.73 -10.45
C TRP A 151 7.04 3.54 -11.05
N TYR A 152 6.14 3.02 -10.22
CA TYR A 152 4.71 2.88 -10.48
C TYR A 152 3.98 3.80 -9.52
N VAL A 153 3.12 4.68 -10.05
CA VAL A 153 2.44 5.71 -9.27
C VAL A 153 0.95 5.62 -9.52
N GLY A 154 0.19 5.32 -8.47
CA GLY A 154 -1.26 5.29 -8.48
C GLY A 154 -1.83 6.64 -8.05
N ILE A 155 -2.66 7.24 -8.91
CA ILE A 155 -3.54 8.36 -8.59
C ILE A 155 -4.92 7.77 -8.32
N GLU A 156 -5.43 7.87 -7.07
CA GLU A 156 -6.74 7.31 -6.73
C GLU A 156 -7.84 7.95 -7.57
N ALA A 157 -8.69 7.12 -8.19
CA ALA A 157 -9.73 7.51 -9.16
C ALA A 157 -9.22 8.35 -10.35
N GLY A 158 -7.93 8.24 -10.67
CA GLY A 158 -7.27 9.02 -11.73
C GLY A 158 -6.56 8.16 -12.75
N ALA A 159 -5.40 7.64 -12.40
CA ALA A 159 -4.51 6.92 -13.31
C ALA A 159 -3.54 6.00 -12.58
N LEU A 160 -3.02 5.00 -13.28
CA LEU A 160 -1.74 4.39 -13.00
C LEU A 160 -0.72 4.98 -13.97
N LEU A 161 0.38 5.48 -13.44
CA LEU A 161 1.48 6.08 -14.20
C LEU A 161 2.74 5.25 -14.00
N VAL A 162 3.56 5.14 -15.04
CA VAL A 162 4.87 4.46 -14.98
C VAL A 162 5.95 5.43 -15.44
N THR A 163 7.04 5.52 -14.68
CA THR A 163 8.27 6.19 -15.13
C THR A 163 9.41 5.18 -15.21
N PRO A 164 10.15 5.12 -16.32
CA PRO A 164 11.34 4.27 -16.43
C PRO A 164 12.65 4.99 -16.06
N ASP A 165 12.61 6.27 -15.67
CA ASP A 165 13.76 7.15 -15.61
C ASP A 165 13.72 8.18 -14.47
N ALA A 166 13.22 7.74 -13.30
CA ALA A 166 13.14 8.55 -12.08
C ALA A 166 12.29 9.82 -12.22
N GLY A 167 11.19 9.73 -12.97
CA GLY A 167 10.23 10.81 -13.14
C GLY A 167 10.59 11.84 -14.21
N ARG A 168 11.58 11.57 -15.08
CA ARG A 168 11.89 12.46 -16.21
C ARG A 168 10.86 12.33 -17.32
N THR A 169 10.37 11.11 -17.56
CA THR A 169 9.27 10.80 -18.48
C THR A 169 8.21 9.93 -17.81
N TRP A 170 6.98 10.02 -18.29
CA TRP A 170 5.84 9.29 -17.73
C TRP A 170 5.03 8.61 -18.83
N VAL A 171 4.72 7.34 -18.62
CA VAL A 171 3.72 6.59 -19.39
C VAL A 171 2.39 6.74 -18.66
N ASP A 172 1.41 7.30 -19.35
CA ASP A 172 0.08 7.58 -18.84
C ASP A 172 -0.88 6.44 -19.14
N ARG A 173 -1.46 5.84 -18.10
CA ARG A 173 -2.47 4.78 -18.20
C ARG A 173 -2.05 3.66 -19.17
N PRO A 174 -1.02 2.85 -18.85
CA PRO A 174 -0.63 1.71 -19.68
C PRO A 174 -1.82 0.85 -20.05
N ALA A 175 -1.74 0.15 -21.17
CA ALA A 175 -2.84 -0.67 -21.66
C ALA A 175 -3.28 -1.71 -20.62
N GLY A 176 -4.58 -1.77 -20.29
CA GLY A 176 -5.14 -2.66 -19.26
C GLY A 176 -4.95 -2.20 -17.83
N ALA A 177 -4.20 -1.12 -17.55
CA ALA A 177 -4.03 -0.58 -16.22
C ALA A 177 -5.36 -0.11 -15.60
N ARG A 178 -5.44 -0.25 -14.27
CA ARG A 178 -6.59 0.24 -13.48
C ARG A 178 -6.49 1.74 -13.26
N ARG A 179 -7.64 2.38 -13.07
CA ARG A 179 -7.74 3.82 -12.87
C ARG A 179 -7.87 4.25 -11.40
N ASP A 180 -8.41 3.38 -10.57
CA ASP A 180 -8.70 3.66 -9.16
C ASP A 180 -7.76 2.85 -8.26
N THR A 181 -6.44 3.08 -8.42
CA THR A 181 -5.39 2.34 -7.71
C THR A 181 -5.42 2.61 -6.22
N HIS A 182 -5.46 1.55 -5.41
CA HIS A 182 -5.41 1.61 -3.95
C HIS A 182 -4.09 1.12 -3.37
N THR A 183 -3.59 -0.01 -3.85
CA THR A 183 -2.36 -0.66 -3.37
C THR A 183 -1.65 -1.33 -4.54
N MET A 184 -0.34 -1.23 -4.58
CA MET A 184 0.51 -1.96 -5.53
C MET A 184 1.58 -2.75 -4.79
N ALA A 185 2.14 -3.75 -5.43
CA ALA A 185 3.30 -4.47 -4.98
C ALA A 185 4.16 -4.90 -6.16
N THR A 186 5.43 -5.16 -5.90
CA THR A 186 6.41 -5.82 -6.76
C THR A 186 7.04 -6.99 -6.00
N HIS A 187 7.80 -7.84 -6.66
CA HIS A 187 8.49 -8.96 -6.02
C HIS A 187 9.95 -9.05 -6.50
N PRO A 188 10.94 -9.23 -5.59
CA PRO A 188 12.36 -9.23 -5.97
C PRO A 188 12.76 -10.39 -6.87
N ASP A 189 12.12 -11.57 -6.76
CA ASP A 189 12.41 -12.73 -7.59
C ASP A 189 11.72 -12.68 -8.96
N GLU A 190 10.72 -11.78 -9.14
CA GLU A 190 10.00 -11.52 -10.39
C GLU A 190 9.89 -10.01 -10.62
N PRO A 191 11.01 -9.32 -10.88
CA PRO A 191 11.05 -7.84 -10.94
C PRO A 191 10.25 -7.25 -12.11
N ASP A 192 9.90 -8.06 -13.12
CA ASP A 192 9.06 -7.66 -14.23
C ASP A 192 7.57 -7.64 -13.86
N ARG A 193 7.22 -8.26 -12.72
CA ARG A 193 5.82 -8.37 -12.28
C ARG A 193 5.40 -7.21 -11.38
N VAL A 194 4.20 -6.67 -11.67
CA VAL A 194 3.55 -5.62 -10.89
C VAL A 194 2.12 -6.04 -10.58
N TYR A 195 1.72 -5.93 -9.32
CA TYR A 195 0.39 -6.30 -8.83
C TYR A 195 -0.37 -5.04 -8.42
N VAL A 196 -1.64 -4.96 -8.79
CA VAL A 196 -2.47 -3.76 -8.56
C VAL A 196 -3.83 -4.14 -7.98
N ALA A 197 -4.12 -3.65 -6.79
CA ALA A 197 -5.45 -3.62 -6.20
C ALA A 197 -6.09 -2.26 -6.48
N ALA A 198 -7.31 -2.25 -7.01
CA ALA A 198 -7.99 -1.02 -7.39
C ALA A 198 -9.51 -1.09 -7.14
N GLY A 199 -10.15 0.07 -7.07
CA GLY A 199 -11.59 0.19 -6.93
C GLY A 199 -12.38 -0.33 -8.13
N ASP A 200 -11.72 -0.45 -9.28
CA ASP A 200 -12.23 -1.04 -10.51
C ASP A 200 -11.66 -2.44 -10.80
N GLY A 201 -11.07 -3.11 -9.80
CA GLY A 201 -10.67 -4.51 -9.83
C GLY A 201 -9.19 -4.76 -9.57
N TYR A 202 -8.78 -6.01 -9.76
CA TYR A 202 -7.39 -6.43 -9.71
C TYR A 202 -6.78 -6.39 -11.11
N ALA A 203 -5.49 -6.07 -11.20
CA ALA A 203 -4.69 -6.21 -12.41
C ALA A 203 -3.26 -6.62 -12.08
N GLU A 204 -2.57 -7.22 -13.05
CA GLU A 204 -1.15 -7.54 -12.96
C GLU A 204 -0.45 -7.36 -14.31
N SER A 205 0.83 -7.06 -14.25
CA SER A 205 1.75 -6.94 -15.38
C SER A 205 2.88 -7.94 -15.22
N ASP A 206 3.37 -8.51 -16.32
CA ASP A 206 4.58 -9.33 -16.39
C ASP A 206 5.67 -8.68 -17.28
N ASP A 207 5.50 -7.40 -17.62
CA ASP A 207 6.36 -6.63 -18.52
C ASP A 207 6.75 -5.26 -17.96
N ARG A 208 6.94 -5.17 -16.64
CA ARG A 208 7.34 -3.94 -15.93
C ARG A 208 6.34 -2.80 -16.06
N GLY A 209 5.05 -3.13 -16.15
CA GLY A 209 3.97 -2.16 -16.23
C GLY A 209 3.75 -1.56 -17.62
N GLU A 210 4.28 -2.17 -18.69
CA GLU A 210 4.00 -1.74 -20.06
C GLU A 210 2.56 -2.11 -20.45
N THR A 211 2.10 -3.31 -20.05
CA THR A 211 0.72 -3.77 -20.22
C THR A 211 0.22 -4.48 -18.96
N PHE A 212 -1.10 -4.51 -18.77
CA PHE A 212 -1.74 -5.18 -17.66
C PHE A 212 -2.83 -6.14 -18.12
N THR A 213 -2.91 -7.29 -17.45
CA THR A 213 -3.99 -8.26 -17.53
C THR A 213 -4.87 -8.19 -16.28
N THR A 214 -6.07 -8.74 -16.33
CA THR A 214 -7.05 -8.65 -15.24
C THR A 214 -7.60 -10.02 -14.88
N PRO A 215 -6.78 -10.93 -14.31
CA PRO A 215 -7.23 -12.26 -13.92
C PRO A 215 -8.20 -12.15 -12.74
N SER A 216 -9.48 -12.48 -12.97
CA SER A 216 -10.55 -12.33 -11.99
C SER A 216 -11.32 -13.62 -11.70
N ALA A 217 -10.93 -14.76 -12.28
CA ALA A 217 -11.61 -16.02 -12.05
C ALA A 217 -11.60 -16.39 -10.54
N GLY A 218 -12.79 -16.50 -9.93
CA GLY A 218 -12.96 -16.74 -8.49
C GLY A 218 -12.94 -15.49 -7.60
N LEU A 219 -12.62 -14.30 -8.14
CA LEU A 219 -12.71 -13.03 -7.40
C LEU A 219 -14.11 -12.42 -7.59
N ASP A 220 -15.05 -12.77 -6.70
CA ASP A 220 -16.46 -12.38 -6.82
C ASP A 220 -16.73 -10.90 -6.48
N HIS A 221 -15.77 -10.21 -5.85
CA HIS A 221 -15.90 -8.83 -5.39
C HIS A 221 -14.89 -7.93 -6.10
N GLY A 222 -15.38 -6.97 -6.86
CA GLY A 222 -14.58 -6.16 -7.76
C GLY A 222 -13.98 -4.88 -7.18
N TYR A 223 -14.31 -4.49 -5.96
CA TYR A 223 -13.66 -3.37 -5.26
C TYR A 223 -12.51 -3.91 -4.42
N VAL A 224 -11.29 -3.88 -4.95
CA VAL A 224 -10.10 -4.44 -4.29
C VAL A 224 -9.33 -3.32 -3.60
N TRP A 225 -9.04 -3.49 -2.30
CA TRP A 225 -8.40 -2.44 -1.50
C TRP A 225 -6.98 -2.78 -1.10
N GLY A 226 -6.81 -3.72 -0.17
CA GLY A 226 -5.51 -4.15 0.33
C GLY A 226 -4.93 -5.26 -0.52
N LEU A 227 -3.61 -5.24 -0.69
CA LEU A 227 -2.87 -6.26 -1.42
C LEU A 227 -1.52 -6.49 -0.75
N ALA A 228 -1.09 -7.74 -0.69
CA ALA A 228 0.29 -8.13 -0.40
C ALA A 228 0.66 -9.37 -1.21
N VAL A 229 1.95 -9.49 -1.55
CA VAL A 229 2.55 -10.65 -2.22
C VAL A 229 3.44 -11.38 -1.22
N ASP A 230 3.42 -12.69 -1.23
CA ASP A 230 4.26 -13.52 -0.36
C ASP A 230 5.74 -13.27 -0.62
N ALA A 231 6.53 -13.15 0.44
CA ALA A 231 7.96 -12.82 0.32
C ALA A 231 8.80 -13.95 -0.36
N GLY A 232 8.28 -15.17 -0.42
CA GLY A 232 8.98 -16.33 -1.02
C GLY A 232 8.26 -16.93 -2.23
N ASP A 233 7.08 -16.41 -2.60
CA ASP A 233 6.30 -16.92 -3.73
C ASP A 233 5.56 -15.78 -4.45
N PRO A 234 6.08 -15.32 -5.60
CA PRO A 234 5.46 -14.24 -6.38
C PRO A 234 4.07 -14.60 -6.92
N ASP A 235 3.69 -15.88 -6.95
CA ASP A 235 2.36 -16.32 -7.37
C ASP A 235 1.33 -16.30 -6.24
N SER A 236 1.78 -16.20 -4.99
CA SER A 236 0.91 -16.14 -3.82
C SER A 236 0.58 -14.69 -3.46
N VAL A 237 -0.65 -14.28 -3.76
CA VAL A 237 -1.14 -12.91 -3.54
C VAL A 237 -2.36 -12.94 -2.64
N LEU A 238 -2.37 -12.07 -1.63
CA LEU A 238 -3.50 -11.88 -0.73
C LEU A 238 -4.14 -10.51 -0.99
N VAL A 239 -5.49 -10.47 -1.15
CA VAL A 239 -6.22 -9.21 -1.32
C VAL A 239 -7.44 -9.12 -0.42
N SER A 240 -7.82 -7.90 -0.03
CA SER A 240 -9.14 -7.62 0.55
C SER A 240 -10.04 -6.99 -0.49
N ALA A 241 -11.28 -7.49 -0.61
CA ALA A 241 -12.22 -7.03 -1.63
C ALA A 241 -13.64 -6.91 -1.08
N ALA A 242 -14.44 -6.05 -1.71
CA ALA A 242 -15.84 -5.79 -1.39
C ALA A 242 -16.69 -5.60 -2.66
N THR A 243 -18.01 -5.53 -2.52
CA THR A 243 -18.91 -5.25 -3.65
C THR A 243 -18.74 -3.82 -4.19
N GLY A 244 -18.21 -2.89 -3.41
CA GLY A 244 -17.96 -1.52 -3.84
C GLY A 244 -17.50 -0.62 -2.69
N ALA A 245 -17.14 0.63 -3.02
CA ALA A 245 -16.62 1.61 -2.06
C ALA A 245 -17.59 1.84 -0.86
N GLY A 246 -18.90 1.92 -1.11
CA GLY A 246 -19.90 2.07 -0.05
C GLY A 246 -19.91 0.90 0.93
N ALA A 247 -19.79 -0.32 0.44
CA ALA A 247 -19.71 -1.54 1.23
C ALA A 247 -18.42 -1.56 2.06
N ALA A 248 -17.27 -1.33 1.41
CA ALA A 248 -15.95 -1.39 2.05
C ALA A 248 -15.75 -0.34 3.16
N HIS A 249 -16.27 0.90 2.98
CA HIS A 249 -15.93 2.04 3.83
C HIS A 249 -17.04 2.48 4.80
N ARG A 250 -18.31 2.22 4.48
CA ARG A 250 -19.45 2.76 5.24
C ARG A 250 -20.38 1.71 5.82
N HIS A 251 -20.64 0.65 5.06
CA HIS A 251 -21.59 -0.38 5.50
C HIS A 251 -20.92 -1.54 6.22
N GLY A 252 -19.61 -1.70 6.05
CA GLY A 252 -18.83 -2.80 6.61
C GLY A 252 -19.14 -4.11 5.88
N GLU A 253 -18.50 -4.31 4.73
CA GLU A 253 -18.45 -5.55 3.98
C GLU A 253 -17.07 -5.69 3.39
N SER A 254 -16.34 -6.73 3.76
CA SER A 254 -15.03 -7.03 3.22
C SER A 254 -14.74 -8.52 3.30
N TYR A 255 -14.13 -9.03 2.25
CA TYR A 255 -13.71 -10.43 2.11
C TYR A 255 -12.22 -10.49 1.86
N LEU A 256 -11.60 -11.60 2.23
CA LEU A 256 -10.21 -11.90 1.97
C LEU A 256 -10.12 -12.96 0.88
N TYR A 257 -9.24 -12.74 -0.10
CA TYR A 257 -9.00 -13.68 -1.19
C TYR A 257 -7.51 -13.96 -1.32
N ARG A 258 -7.20 -15.20 -1.65
CA ARG A 258 -5.85 -15.67 -1.99
C ARG A 258 -5.82 -16.08 -3.47
N LYS A 259 -4.80 -15.63 -4.19
CA LYS A 259 -4.46 -16.11 -5.53
C LYS A 259 -3.30 -17.08 -5.40
N THR A 260 -3.42 -18.24 -5.97
CA THR A 260 -2.35 -19.23 -6.10
C THR A 260 -2.38 -19.80 -7.51
N ASN A 261 -1.22 -20.01 -8.11
CA ASN A 261 -1.15 -20.74 -9.38
C ASN A 261 -1.32 -22.23 -9.13
N PRO A 262 -2.36 -22.90 -9.65
CA PRO A 262 -2.58 -24.32 -9.47
C PRO A 262 -1.45 -25.22 -10.01
N GLY A 263 -0.51 -24.65 -10.81
CA GLY A 263 0.59 -25.38 -11.45
C GLY A 263 1.88 -25.47 -10.65
N SER A 264 2.02 -24.81 -9.52
CA SER A 264 3.24 -24.82 -8.70
C SER A 264 3.43 -26.13 -7.92
N SER A 265 2.42 -26.95 -7.76
CA SER A 265 2.49 -28.25 -7.11
C SER A 265 2.35 -29.41 -8.09
N ASN A 266 3.48 -29.94 -8.63
CA ASN A 266 3.60 -31.13 -9.47
C ASN A 266 3.44 -30.97 -11.00
N GLY A 267 4.40 -30.40 -11.65
CA GLY A 267 5.04 -30.77 -12.91
C GLY A 267 4.28 -31.49 -14.03
N ASN A 268 3.02 -31.20 -14.32
CA ASN A 268 2.43 -31.72 -15.54
C ASN A 268 1.07 -31.07 -15.86
N THR A 269 1.07 -29.87 -16.35
CA THR A 269 0.18 -29.17 -17.28
C THR A 269 0.33 -27.67 -17.07
N PRO A 270 0.55 -26.84 -18.08
CA PRO A 270 0.45 -25.41 -17.96
C PRO A 270 -1.04 -25.05 -17.93
N ASP A 271 -1.65 -25.05 -16.76
CA ASP A 271 -2.93 -24.37 -16.57
C ASP A 271 -2.62 -22.93 -16.20
N THR A 272 -2.79 -22.03 -17.15
CA THR A 272 -2.44 -20.61 -17.06
C THR A 272 -3.50 -19.79 -16.31
N ASP A 273 -4.52 -20.41 -15.77
CA ASP A 273 -5.60 -19.72 -15.09
C ASP A 273 -5.34 -19.70 -13.56
N SER A 274 -4.76 -18.61 -13.09
CA SER A 274 -4.72 -18.33 -11.65
C SER A 274 -6.14 -18.23 -11.11
N VAL A 275 -6.42 -18.98 -10.05
CA VAL A 275 -7.74 -19.05 -9.43
C VAL A 275 -7.70 -18.30 -8.10
N TRP A 276 -8.64 -17.38 -7.87
CA TRP A 276 -8.86 -16.74 -6.60
C TRP A 276 -9.70 -17.65 -5.70
N GLU A 277 -9.22 -17.88 -4.47
CA GLU A 277 -9.92 -18.58 -3.39
C GLU A 277 -10.37 -17.56 -2.34
N ARG A 278 -11.64 -17.61 -1.95
CA ARG A 278 -12.15 -16.79 -0.85
C ARG A 278 -11.86 -17.46 0.48
N LEU A 279 -11.22 -16.74 1.39
CA LEU A 279 -10.76 -17.22 2.69
C LEU A 279 -11.81 -16.96 3.81
N ASP A 280 -13.03 -17.44 3.63
CA ASP A 280 -14.01 -17.47 4.72
C ASP A 280 -13.60 -18.57 5.71
N ASP A 281 -13.82 -18.39 7.00
CA ASP A 281 -13.51 -19.37 8.07
C ASP A 281 -12.01 -19.68 8.29
N HIS A 282 -11.10 -18.91 7.70
CA HIS A 282 -9.65 -19.06 7.89
C HIS A 282 -9.11 -18.28 9.11
N GLY A 283 -9.99 -17.78 10.00
CA GLY A 283 -9.62 -17.12 11.24
C GLY A 283 -9.63 -15.59 11.20
N VAL A 284 -9.72 -14.95 10.03
CA VAL A 284 -9.98 -13.51 9.88
C VAL A 284 -11.48 -13.31 9.67
N PRO A 285 -12.15 -12.44 10.44
CA PRO A 285 -13.52 -12.06 10.16
C PRO A 285 -13.67 -11.44 8.77
N THR A 286 -14.66 -11.94 8.00
CA THR A 286 -15.03 -11.48 6.67
C THR A 286 -16.53 -11.20 6.59
N GLY A 287 -16.98 -10.54 5.51
CA GLY A 287 -18.38 -10.25 5.25
C GLY A 287 -18.94 -9.06 6.04
N GLY A 288 -20.21 -9.16 6.44
CA GLY A 288 -20.93 -8.07 7.08
C GLY A 288 -20.34 -7.66 8.43
N GLY A 289 -20.24 -6.34 8.68
CA GLY A 289 -19.64 -5.78 9.89
C GLY A 289 -18.11 -5.66 9.84
N THR A 290 -17.47 -6.10 8.75
CA THR A 290 -16.03 -5.99 8.53
C THR A 290 -15.74 -4.92 7.48
N PHE A 291 -14.99 -3.88 7.86
CA PHE A 291 -14.52 -2.88 6.91
C PHE A 291 -13.27 -3.38 6.17
N ARG A 292 -12.95 -2.71 5.06
CA ARG A 292 -11.76 -2.99 4.27
C ARG A 292 -10.52 -3.24 5.12
N ALA A 293 -9.75 -4.24 4.78
CA ALA A 293 -8.49 -4.54 5.46
C ALA A 293 -7.30 -3.86 4.76
N VAL A 294 -6.30 -3.47 5.54
CA VAL A 294 -4.94 -3.25 5.05
C VAL A 294 -4.13 -4.52 5.30
N ILE A 295 -3.29 -4.88 4.32
CA ILE A 295 -2.53 -6.12 4.33
C ILE A 295 -1.05 -5.78 4.20
N ALA A 296 -0.19 -6.50 4.90
CA ALA A 296 1.25 -6.43 4.75
C ALA A 296 1.84 -7.85 4.66
N ALA A 297 2.83 -8.03 3.80
CA ALA A 297 3.65 -9.23 3.81
C ALA A 297 4.59 -9.21 5.03
N GLY A 298 4.84 -10.39 5.59
CA GLY A 298 5.94 -10.57 6.52
C GLY A 298 7.26 -10.78 5.78
N ALA A 299 8.37 -10.86 6.53
CA ALA A 299 9.69 -11.12 5.94
C ALA A 299 9.90 -12.60 5.57
N ASP A 300 9.19 -13.51 6.22
CA ASP A 300 9.31 -14.95 5.98
C ASP A 300 8.28 -15.42 4.95
N PRO A 301 8.61 -16.40 4.08
CA PRO A 301 7.65 -17.04 3.19
C PRO A 301 6.39 -17.52 3.92
N GLY A 302 5.22 -17.35 3.31
CA GLY A 302 3.92 -17.70 3.87
C GLY A 302 3.41 -16.75 4.96
N SER A 303 4.13 -15.66 5.28
CA SER A 303 3.78 -14.75 6.36
C SER A 303 3.02 -13.54 5.84
N PHE A 304 1.77 -13.35 6.34
CA PHE A 304 0.95 -12.17 6.08
C PHE A 304 0.35 -11.61 7.36
N TRP A 305 0.07 -10.32 7.31
CA TRP A 305 -0.62 -9.58 8.35
C TRP A 305 -1.85 -8.88 7.77
N VAL A 306 -2.97 -9.04 8.43
CA VAL A 306 -4.26 -8.46 8.01
C VAL A 306 -4.82 -7.63 9.16
N LEU A 307 -5.03 -6.33 8.92
CA LEU A 307 -5.61 -5.42 9.89
C LEU A 307 -6.93 -4.88 9.37
N ASN A 308 -8.01 -5.14 10.11
CA ASN A 308 -9.34 -4.58 9.88
C ASN A 308 -9.92 -3.98 11.17
N ASN A 309 -11.19 -3.60 11.18
CA ASN A 309 -11.85 -3.05 12.37
C ASN A 309 -12.12 -4.07 13.47
N GLN A 310 -11.93 -5.37 13.21
CA GLN A 310 -12.12 -6.45 14.17
C GLN A 310 -10.80 -6.85 14.86
N GLY A 311 -9.67 -6.39 14.35
CA GLY A 311 -8.35 -6.65 14.94
C GLY A 311 -7.22 -6.82 13.93
N LEU A 312 -6.07 -7.20 14.45
CA LEU A 312 -4.88 -7.58 13.72
C LEU A 312 -4.74 -9.10 13.72
N TYR A 313 -4.50 -9.68 12.57
CA TYR A 313 -4.38 -11.12 12.35
C TYR A 313 -3.07 -11.41 11.63
N ARG A 314 -2.48 -12.57 11.91
CA ARG A 314 -1.27 -13.05 11.29
C ARG A 314 -1.43 -14.49 10.81
N THR A 315 -0.85 -14.80 9.67
CA THR A 315 -0.59 -16.16 9.20
C THR A 315 0.91 -16.39 8.98
N THR A 316 1.34 -17.64 8.95
CA THR A 316 2.69 -18.09 8.57
C THR A 316 2.66 -19.32 7.63
N ASP A 317 1.49 -19.61 7.07
CA ASP A 317 1.21 -20.75 6.20
C ASP A 317 0.48 -20.34 4.91
N GLY A 318 0.77 -19.13 4.41
CA GLY A 318 0.21 -18.62 3.15
C GLY A 318 -1.29 -18.29 3.21
N GLY A 319 -1.85 -18.17 4.43
CA GLY A 319 -3.27 -17.85 4.62
C GLY A 319 -4.18 -19.06 4.85
N ASP A 320 -3.63 -20.27 5.06
CA ASP A 320 -4.42 -21.44 5.43
C ASP A 320 -5.08 -21.24 6.80
N ARG A 321 -4.38 -20.55 7.71
CA ARG A 321 -4.91 -20.18 9.01
C ARG A 321 -4.35 -18.85 9.49
N PHE A 322 -5.25 -17.98 9.96
CA PHE A 322 -4.89 -16.75 10.65
C PHE A 322 -5.13 -16.86 12.15
N GLU A 323 -4.19 -16.30 12.91
CA GLU A 323 -4.31 -16.17 14.36
C GLU A 323 -4.45 -14.69 14.71
N ARG A 324 -5.38 -14.39 15.63
CA ARG A 324 -5.57 -13.03 16.14
C ARG A 324 -4.40 -12.66 17.05
N VAL A 325 -3.81 -11.51 16.82
CA VAL A 325 -2.70 -11.01 17.64
C VAL A 325 -3.26 -10.48 18.97
N GLU A 326 -2.65 -10.84 20.10
CA GLU A 326 -3.16 -10.50 21.45
C GLU A 326 -3.32 -8.98 21.68
N SER A 327 -2.43 -8.16 21.14
CA SER A 327 -2.49 -6.69 21.25
C SER A 327 -3.66 -6.05 20.50
N SER A 328 -4.41 -6.84 19.68
CA SER A 328 -5.55 -6.37 18.87
C SER A 328 -6.65 -5.71 19.70
N ASP A 329 -6.85 -6.13 20.97
CA ASP A 329 -7.87 -5.56 21.86
C ASP A 329 -7.63 -4.09 22.19
N SER A 330 -6.39 -3.61 22.02
CA SER A 330 -5.99 -2.22 22.25
C SER A 330 -5.95 -1.39 20.96
N LEU A 331 -6.24 -1.99 19.79
CA LEU A 331 -6.34 -1.28 18.51
C LEU A 331 -7.73 -0.66 18.33
N PRO A 332 -7.84 0.45 17.58
CA PRO A 332 -9.14 1.04 17.28
C PRO A 332 -10.03 0.10 16.44
N THR A 333 -11.33 0.03 16.77
CA THR A 333 -12.34 -0.76 16.05
C THR A 333 -12.86 -0.05 14.79
N ARG A 334 -11.97 0.58 14.04
CA ARG A 334 -12.23 1.29 12.78
C ARG A 334 -11.18 0.92 11.74
N SER A 335 -11.42 1.27 10.49
CA SER A 335 -10.47 0.99 9.41
C SER A 335 -9.14 1.69 9.63
N ALA A 336 -8.05 0.93 9.55
CA ALA A 336 -6.72 1.48 9.43
C ALA A 336 -6.49 2.05 8.02
N ARG A 337 -5.50 2.94 7.88
CA ARG A 337 -5.11 3.55 6.61
C ARG A 337 -3.89 2.87 6.00
N ALA A 338 -2.94 2.48 6.86
CA ALA A 338 -1.73 1.76 6.46
C ALA A 338 -1.26 0.83 7.56
N LEU A 339 -0.46 -0.15 7.18
CA LEU A 339 0.17 -1.12 8.07
C LEU A 339 1.60 -1.34 7.57
N ALA A 340 2.59 -1.22 8.45
CA ALA A 340 3.98 -1.59 8.18
C ALA A 340 4.50 -2.50 9.28
N ILE A 341 5.32 -3.48 8.89
CA ILE A 341 5.89 -4.51 9.75
C ILE A 341 7.41 -4.51 9.57
N VAL A 342 8.17 -4.52 10.67
CA VAL A 342 9.63 -4.58 10.64
C VAL A 342 10.22 -5.35 11.82
#